data_927130105576b20d2b9e0f83d34f9a49
#
_entry.id   927130105576b20d2b9e0f83d34f9a49
#
_cell.length_a   1.000
_cell.length_b   1.000
_cell.length_c   1.000
_cell.angle_alpha   90.00
_cell.angle_beta   90.00
_cell.angle_gamma   90.00
#
_symmetry.space_group_name_H-M   'P 1'
#
loop_
_entity.id
_entity.type
_entity.pdbx_description
1 polymer ?
#
loop_
_entity_poly.entity_id
_entity_poly.type
_entity_poly.pdbx_seq_one_letter_code
_entity_poly.pdbx_strand_id
1 'polypeptide(L)'
;RIEYKNYGVIQYQPIGNEYLLLGTNFDEEEKEPVVLPARFPNLLVNGSNGIAVGMATSIPPHNLGEVIDATVKMIDDENCTVDDLIDIVQGPDFPTGAQILGKKGAREAYRTGQGKVLVRAVANIEETERGKSQIIITEIPFQVNKARLLEKIGELVKDKRIEGISAIRDESNRNGMRIVIELKRDANPRITLNRLYKHTQLQEN
;
A
#
# COMPACT_ATOMS: atom_id res chain seq x y z
N ARG A 1 -20.73 -30.89 -1.75
CA ARG A 1 -20.52 -31.39 -3.12
C ARG A 1 -20.83 -30.24 -4.06
N ILE A 2 -19.78 -29.54 -4.51
CA ILE A 2 -19.90 -28.46 -5.52
C ILE A 2 -19.72 -29.14 -6.88
N GLU A 3 -20.78 -29.26 -7.67
CA GLU A 3 -20.71 -29.76 -9.04
C GLU A 3 -20.37 -28.60 -9.98
N TYR A 4 -19.13 -28.57 -10.45
CA TYR A 4 -18.75 -27.74 -11.59
C TYR A 4 -18.99 -28.54 -12.88
N LYS A 5 -20.04 -28.19 -13.61
CA LYS A 5 -20.28 -28.69 -14.97
C LYS A 5 -19.28 -28.07 -15.94
N ASN A 6 -18.50 -28.93 -16.64
CA ASN A 6 -17.72 -28.66 -17.87
C ASN A 6 -16.27 -28.21 -17.74
N TYR A 7 -15.53 -28.65 -16.74
CA TYR A 7 -14.06 -28.72 -16.86
C TYR A 7 -13.64 -30.16 -16.66
N GLY A 8 -12.71 -30.64 -17.50
CA GLY A 8 -12.25 -32.04 -17.56
C GLY A 8 -11.99 -32.70 -16.20
N VAL A 9 -11.65 -33.97 -16.19
CA VAL A 9 -11.51 -34.76 -14.95
C VAL A 9 -10.67 -34.04 -13.91
N ILE A 10 -11.35 -33.53 -12.90
CA ILE A 10 -10.74 -32.83 -11.78
C ILE A 10 -10.11 -33.89 -10.87
N GLN A 11 -8.80 -33.92 -10.78
CA GLN A 11 -8.08 -34.76 -9.83
C GLN A 11 -7.63 -33.94 -8.63
N TYR A 12 -7.94 -34.42 -7.43
CA TYR A 12 -7.45 -33.84 -6.19
C TYR A 12 -6.20 -34.61 -5.74
N GLN A 13 -5.09 -33.90 -5.52
CA GLN A 13 -3.93 -34.46 -4.82
C GLN A 13 -3.85 -33.90 -3.41
N PRO A 14 -3.67 -34.76 -2.39
CA PRO A 14 -3.48 -34.30 -1.04
C PRO A 14 -2.11 -33.62 -0.88
N ILE A 15 -2.08 -32.41 -0.33
CA ILE A 15 -0.88 -31.74 0.15
C ILE A 15 -1.04 -31.60 1.67
N GLY A 16 -0.47 -32.56 2.40
CA GLY A 16 -0.76 -32.69 3.85
C GLY A 16 -2.22 -33.05 4.08
N ASN A 17 -2.99 -32.20 4.76
CA ASN A 17 -4.42 -32.38 5.00
C ASN A 17 -5.32 -31.58 4.03
N GLU A 18 -4.74 -31.00 2.98
CA GLU A 18 -5.44 -30.16 2.00
C GLU A 18 -5.49 -30.82 0.63
N TYR A 19 -6.50 -30.51 -0.18
CA TYR A 19 -6.64 -30.99 -1.54
C TYR A 19 -6.37 -29.87 -2.53
N LEU A 20 -5.44 -30.12 -3.44
CA LEU A 20 -5.13 -29.23 -4.55
C LEU A 20 -5.91 -29.61 -5.79
N LEU A 21 -6.61 -28.62 -6.38
CA LEU A 21 -7.28 -28.80 -7.66
C LEU A 21 -6.26 -28.69 -8.77
N LEU A 22 -6.08 -29.78 -9.53
CA LEU A 22 -5.17 -29.84 -10.68
C LEU A 22 -5.94 -29.86 -11.99
N GLY A 23 -5.52 -29.04 -12.94
CA GLY A 23 -5.92 -29.04 -14.34
C GLY A 23 -4.75 -29.44 -15.25
N THR A 24 -5.01 -29.64 -16.52
CA THR A 24 -3.96 -29.79 -17.54
C THR A 24 -3.34 -28.41 -17.83
N ASN A 25 -2.04 -28.37 -18.11
CA ASN A 25 -1.35 -27.19 -18.61
C ASN A 25 -1.79 -26.89 -20.07
N PHE A 26 -1.21 -25.84 -20.68
CA PHE A 26 -1.62 -25.39 -22.01
C PHE A 26 -1.44 -26.41 -23.13
N ASP A 27 -0.40 -27.24 -23.07
CA ASP A 27 -0.07 -28.30 -24.04
C ASP A 27 -0.65 -29.67 -23.70
N GLU A 28 -1.42 -29.76 -22.59
CA GLU A 28 -2.09 -30.96 -22.09
C GLU A 28 -1.14 -32.13 -21.71
N GLU A 29 0.17 -31.90 -21.67
CA GLU A 29 1.17 -32.92 -21.35
C GLU A 29 1.36 -33.13 -19.84
N GLU A 30 1.19 -32.06 -19.02
CA GLU A 30 1.38 -32.13 -17.58
C GLU A 30 0.18 -31.53 -16.81
N LYS A 31 0.19 -31.73 -15.50
CA LYS A 31 -0.83 -31.15 -14.60
C LYS A 31 -0.26 -30.01 -13.77
N GLU A 32 -1.01 -28.95 -13.70
CA GLU A 32 -0.70 -27.78 -12.88
C GLU A 32 -1.84 -27.41 -11.94
N PRO A 33 -1.57 -26.72 -10.82
CA PRO A 33 -2.61 -26.20 -9.95
C PRO A 33 -3.49 -25.18 -10.67
N VAL A 34 -4.81 -25.42 -10.69
CA VAL A 34 -5.78 -24.44 -11.22
C VAL A 34 -5.84 -23.21 -10.33
N VAL A 35 -5.75 -23.41 -9.01
CA VAL A 35 -5.68 -22.34 -8.00
C VAL A 35 -4.70 -22.77 -6.93
N LEU A 36 -3.77 -21.90 -6.57
CA LEU A 36 -2.89 -22.14 -5.43
C LEU A 36 -3.69 -21.97 -4.13
N PRO A 37 -3.70 -22.97 -3.23
CA PRO A 37 -4.40 -22.86 -1.96
C PRO A 37 -3.75 -21.78 -1.09
N ALA A 38 -4.58 -20.93 -0.50
CA ALA A 38 -4.16 -19.96 0.50
C ALA A 38 -4.90 -20.23 1.81
N ARG A 39 -4.19 -20.22 2.93
CA ARG A 39 -4.77 -20.46 4.27
C ARG A 39 -5.47 -19.24 4.85
N PHE A 40 -5.39 -18.12 4.18
CA PHE A 40 -6.00 -16.84 4.54
C PHE A 40 -6.35 -16.07 3.27
N PRO A 41 -7.19 -15.04 3.32
CA PRO A 41 -7.54 -14.21 2.16
C PRO A 41 -6.34 -13.42 1.62
N ASN A 42 -5.45 -14.11 0.89
CA ASN A 42 -4.17 -13.59 0.40
C ASN A 42 -4.32 -12.34 -0.49
N LEU A 43 -5.40 -12.26 -1.28
CA LEU A 43 -5.66 -11.11 -2.13
C LEU A 43 -5.79 -9.81 -1.33
N LEU A 44 -6.44 -9.85 -0.17
CA LEU A 44 -6.59 -8.68 0.70
C LEU A 44 -5.33 -8.39 1.51
N VAL A 45 -4.67 -9.41 2.03
CA VAL A 45 -3.47 -9.23 2.88
C VAL A 45 -2.30 -8.69 2.08
N ASN A 46 -2.01 -9.26 0.91
CA ASN A 46 -0.89 -8.83 0.08
C ASN A 46 -1.26 -7.76 -0.96
N GLY A 47 -2.55 -7.58 -1.22
CA GLY A 47 -3.01 -6.72 -2.29
C GLY A 47 -2.72 -7.29 -3.68
N SER A 48 -3.11 -6.57 -4.71
CA SER A 48 -2.85 -6.91 -6.10
C SER A 48 -2.80 -5.64 -6.95
N ASN A 49 -1.85 -5.58 -7.86
CA ASN A 49 -1.76 -4.51 -8.85
C ASN A 49 -1.55 -5.12 -10.23
N GLY A 50 -2.40 -4.76 -11.17
CA GLY A 50 -2.33 -5.29 -12.51
C GLY A 50 -3.01 -4.38 -13.53
N ILE A 51 -2.43 -4.33 -14.72
CA ILE A 51 -2.96 -3.57 -15.86
C ILE A 51 -3.24 -4.57 -16.98
N ALA A 52 -4.51 -4.60 -17.41
CA ALA A 52 -4.96 -5.38 -18.56
C ALA A 52 -5.57 -4.45 -19.63
N VAL A 53 -5.87 -5.01 -20.79
CA VAL A 53 -6.57 -4.24 -21.83
C VAL A 53 -8.03 -4.00 -21.40
N GLY A 54 -8.38 -2.73 -21.28
CA GLY A 54 -9.75 -2.31 -20.92
C GLY A 54 -10.05 -2.31 -19.41
N MET A 55 -9.15 -2.81 -18.55
CA MET A 55 -9.33 -2.75 -17.10
C MET A 55 -8.00 -2.72 -16.34
N ALA A 56 -8.04 -2.23 -15.12
CA ALA A 56 -6.91 -2.27 -14.19
C ALA A 56 -7.41 -2.62 -12.79
N THR A 57 -6.56 -3.23 -11.98
CA THR A 57 -6.81 -3.46 -10.55
C THR A 57 -5.69 -2.85 -9.73
N SER A 58 -6.06 -2.30 -8.57
CA SER A 58 -5.11 -1.79 -7.58
C SER A 58 -5.71 -2.01 -6.19
N ILE A 59 -5.50 -3.19 -5.65
CA ILE A 59 -5.94 -3.58 -4.31
C ILE A 59 -4.77 -3.37 -3.37
N PRO A 60 -4.87 -2.48 -2.38
CA PRO A 60 -3.82 -2.27 -1.39
C PRO A 60 -3.71 -3.45 -0.43
N PRO A 61 -2.55 -3.68 0.21
CA PRO A 61 -2.41 -4.67 1.28
C PRO A 61 -3.17 -4.25 2.54
N HIS A 62 -3.57 -5.26 3.34
CA HIS A 62 -4.31 -5.07 4.59
C HIS A 62 -3.69 -5.85 5.73
N ASN A 63 -4.03 -5.47 6.95
CA ASN A 63 -3.57 -6.14 8.15
C ASN A 63 -4.10 -7.57 8.24
N LEU A 64 -3.20 -8.54 8.44
CA LEU A 64 -3.55 -9.97 8.50
C LEU A 64 -4.55 -10.27 9.61
N GLY A 65 -4.37 -9.70 10.81
CA GLY A 65 -5.26 -9.90 11.95
C GLY A 65 -6.67 -9.42 11.64
N GLU A 66 -6.80 -8.16 11.16
CA GLU A 66 -8.10 -7.58 10.79
C GLU A 66 -8.82 -8.40 9.70
N VAL A 67 -8.08 -8.88 8.70
CA VAL A 67 -8.66 -9.71 7.62
C VAL A 67 -9.13 -11.07 8.14
N ILE A 68 -8.39 -11.69 9.07
CA ILE A 68 -8.81 -12.93 9.71
C ILE A 68 -10.05 -12.71 10.58
N ASP A 69 -10.07 -11.66 11.41
CA ASP A 69 -11.22 -11.34 12.26
C ASP A 69 -12.48 -11.08 11.44
N ALA A 70 -12.34 -10.37 10.30
CA ALA A 70 -13.43 -10.16 9.36
C ALA A 70 -13.90 -11.49 8.73
N THR A 71 -12.99 -12.39 8.41
CA THR A 71 -13.31 -13.72 7.88
C THR A 71 -14.07 -14.56 8.91
N VAL A 72 -13.63 -14.57 10.16
CA VAL A 72 -14.33 -15.26 11.27
C VAL A 72 -15.73 -14.68 11.46
N LYS A 73 -15.86 -13.34 11.45
CA LYS A 73 -17.17 -12.68 11.53
C LYS A 73 -18.13 -13.13 10.43
N MET A 74 -17.63 -13.28 9.19
CA MET A 74 -18.45 -13.78 8.07
C MET A 74 -18.86 -15.26 8.22
N ILE A 75 -18.01 -16.08 8.83
CA ILE A 75 -18.30 -17.49 9.09
C ILE A 75 -19.37 -17.63 10.18
N ASP A 76 -19.26 -16.82 11.24
CA ASP A 76 -20.16 -16.88 12.40
C ASP A 76 -21.52 -16.21 12.13
N ASP A 77 -21.61 -15.31 11.17
CA ASP A 77 -22.79 -14.52 10.85
C ASP A 77 -23.03 -14.45 9.35
N GLU A 78 -23.91 -15.31 8.83
CA GLU A 78 -24.27 -15.39 7.41
C GLU A 78 -24.96 -14.11 6.88
N ASN A 79 -25.51 -13.27 7.77
CA ASN A 79 -26.14 -12.01 7.42
C ASN A 79 -25.20 -10.80 7.53
N CYS A 80 -23.91 -11.06 7.77
CA CYS A 80 -22.88 -10.03 7.89
C CYS A 80 -22.84 -9.13 6.64
N THR A 81 -22.91 -7.83 6.86
CA THR A 81 -22.88 -6.84 5.78
C THR A 81 -21.48 -6.32 5.52
N VAL A 82 -21.27 -5.68 4.37
CA VAL A 82 -19.98 -5.01 4.07
C VAL A 82 -19.66 -3.93 5.11
N ASP A 83 -20.67 -3.26 5.65
CA ASP A 83 -20.46 -2.22 6.67
C ASP A 83 -19.97 -2.81 8.00
N ASP A 84 -20.42 -4.00 8.38
CA ASP A 84 -19.92 -4.70 9.57
C ASP A 84 -18.44 -5.08 9.40
N LEU A 85 -18.03 -5.46 8.18
CA LEU A 85 -16.65 -5.78 7.87
C LEU A 85 -15.74 -4.55 7.82
N ILE A 86 -16.25 -3.40 7.36
CA ILE A 86 -15.52 -2.12 7.33
C ILE A 86 -15.18 -1.62 8.74
N ASP A 87 -15.96 -1.99 9.74
CA ASP A 87 -15.67 -1.64 11.12
C ASP A 87 -14.52 -2.48 11.71
N ILE A 88 -14.26 -3.66 11.15
CA ILE A 88 -13.15 -4.55 11.50
C ILE A 88 -11.92 -4.17 10.66
N VAL A 89 -12.02 -4.22 9.32
CA VAL A 89 -10.96 -3.83 8.39
C VAL A 89 -11.08 -2.33 8.10
N GLN A 90 -10.42 -1.53 8.93
CA GLN A 90 -10.62 -0.07 8.91
C GLN A 90 -9.99 0.65 7.73
N GLY A 91 -9.00 0.04 7.08
CA GLY A 91 -8.30 0.59 5.93
C GLY A 91 -7.09 -0.26 5.51
N PRO A 92 -6.41 0.13 4.44
CA PRO A 92 -5.15 -0.49 4.03
C PRO A 92 -4.09 -0.41 5.13
N ASP A 93 -3.22 -1.43 5.17
CA ASP A 93 -2.04 -1.49 6.04
C ASP A 93 -0.80 -1.71 5.16
N PHE A 94 -0.02 -0.64 4.97
CA PHE A 94 1.11 -0.67 4.07
C PHE A 94 2.39 -1.11 4.78
N PRO A 95 3.17 -2.05 4.22
CA PRO A 95 4.42 -2.53 4.82
C PRO A 95 5.49 -1.43 4.94
N THR A 96 5.35 -0.35 4.19
CA THR A 96 6.25 0.82 4.24
C THR A 96 5.81 1.89 5.23
N GLY A 97 4.73 1.65 5.99
CA GLY A 97 4.16 2.63 6.90
C GLY A 97 3.43 3.75 6.16
N ALA A 98 3.71 4.99 6.54
CA ALA A 98 3.02 6.20 6.11
C ALA A 98 1.62 6.39 6.77
N GLN A 99 0.97 7.50 6.50
CA GLN A 99 -0.30 7.88 7.13
C GLN A 99 -1.42 7.98 6.11
N ILE A 100 -2.53 7.29 6.37
CA ILE A 100 -3.76 7.45 5.59
C ILE A 100 -4.54 8.64 6.13
N LEU A 101 -4.88 9.58 5.25
CA LEU A 101 -5.61 10.78 5.61
C LEU A 101 -7.11 10.61 5.40
N GLY A 102 -7.79 10.30 6.49
CA GLY A 102 -9.25 10.11 6.51
C GLY A 102 -9.68 8.70 6.09
N LYS A 103 -10.84 8.29 6.57
CA LYS A 103 -11.39 6.93 6.35
C LYS A 103 -12.36 6.85 5.16
N LYS A 104 -12.82 8.00 4.63
CA LYS A 104 -13.89 8.06 3.63
C LYS A 104 -13.52 7.31 2.35
N GLY A 105 -12.32 7.52 1.83
CA GLY A 105 -11.87 6.91 0.57
C GLY A 105 -11.76 5.39 0.65
N ALA A 106 -11.22 4.85 1.76
CA ALA A 106 -11.14 3.41 1.99
C ALA A 106 -12.54 2.79 2.10
N ARG A 107 -13.44 3.39 2.91
CA ARG A 107 -14.83 2.92 3.06
C ARG A 107 -15.59 2.94 1.73
N GLU A 108 -15.39 3.97 0.92
CA GLU A 108 -16.00 4.06 -0.41
C GLU A 108 -15.46 2.96 -1.34
N ALA A 109 -14.14 2.71 -1.32
CA ALA A 109 -13.52 1.64 -2.08
C ALA A 109 -14.09 0.26 -1.71
N TYR A 110 -14.29 -0.01 -0.43
CA TYR A 110 -14.85 -1.29 0.04
C TYR A 110 -16.31 -1.49 -0.35
N ARG A 111 -17.12 -0.41 -0.36
CA ARG A 111 -18.54 -0.49 -0.73
C ARG A 111 -18.78 -0.57 -2.23
N THR A 112 -17.98 0.14 -3.03
CA THR A 112 -18.25 0.36 -4.46
C THR A 112 -17.22 -0.28 -5.38
N GLY A 113 -16.09 -0.76 -4.84
CA GLY A 113 -14.92 -1.20 -5.60
C GLY A 113 -14.07 -0.06 -6.13
N GLN A 114 -14.44 1.20 -5.87
CA GLN A 114 -13.68 2.38 -6.31
C GLN A 114 -13.58 3.41 -5.18
N GLY A 115 -12.37 3.90 -4.91
CA GLY A 115 -12.14 4.91 -3.88
C GLY A 115 -10.75 5.51 -4.00
N LYS A 116 -10.54 6.67 -3.37
CA LYS A 116 -9.24 7.34 -3.31
C LYS A 116 -8.74 7.32 -1.89
N VAL A 117 -7.63 6.64 -1.67
CA VAL A 117 -6.95 6.56 -0.37
C VAL A 117 -5.75 7.49 -0.38
N LEU A 118 -5.89 8.63 0.29
CA LEU A 118 -4.81 9.61 0.37
C LEU A 118 -3.77 9.17 1.40
N VAL A 119 -2.56 8.88 0.93
CA VAL A 119 -1.43 8.43 1.73
C VAL A 119 -0.37 9.53 1.81
N ARG A 120 0.13 9.80 2.99
CA ARG A 120 1.13 10.84 3.25
C ARG A 120 2.32 10.28 4.00
N ALA A 121 3.52 10.69 3.60
CA ALA A 121 4.78 10.42 4.28
C ALA A 121 4.76 10.87 5.75
N VAL A 122 5.44 10.15 6.61
CA VAL A 122 5.70 10.59 7.99
C VAL A 122 6.90 11.53 7.97
N ALA A 123 6.68 12.77 8.36
CA ALA A 123 7.69 13.81 8.39
C ALA A 123 7.64 14.59 9.70
N ASN A 124 8.78 14.78 10.33
CA ASN A 124 8.97 15.55 11.55
C ASN A 124 9.83 16.78 11.26
N ILE A 125 9.55 17.88 11.95
CA ILE A 125 10.36 19.09 11.90
C ILE A 125 11.22 19.13 13.15
N GLU A 126 12.53 19.18 12.94
CA GLU A 126 13.52 19.28 14.01
C GLU A 126 14.33 20.57 13.88
N GLU A 127 14.80 21.10 14.99
CA GLU A 127 15.75 22.21 15.02
C GLU A 127 17.16 21.66 15.27
N THR A 128 18.11 22.11 14.48
CA THR A 128 19.52 21.78 14.67
C THR A 128 20.13 22.65 15.77
N GLU A 129 21.22 22.22 16.39
CA GLU A 129 21.99 22.96 17.39
C GLU A 129 22.39 24.39 16.92
N ARG A 130 22.44 24.60 15.61
CA ARG A 130 22.78 25.89 14.97
C ARG A 130 21.55 26.77 14.69
N GLY A 131 20.38 26.42 15.22
CA GLY A 131 19.12 27.17 15.04
C GLY A 131 18.57 27.16 13.62
N LYS A 132 18.91 26.12 12.83
CA LYS A 132 18.30 25.86 11.51
C LYS A 132 17.26 24.77 11.66
N SER A 133 16.16 24.88 10.94
CA SER A 133 15.17 23.81 10.88
C SER A 133 15.53 22.77 9.80
N GLN A 134 15.17 21.55 10.08
CA GLN A 134 15.26 20.44 9.12
C GLN A 134 13.96 19.63 9.14
N ILE A 135 13.62 19.07 7.99
CA ILE A 135 12.49 18.13 7.85
C ILE A 135 13.08 16.73 7.74
N ILE A 136 12.67 15.85 8.65
CA ILE A 136 13.09 14.45 8.68
C ILE A 136 11.93 13.60 8.21
N ILE A 137 12.14 12.84 7.13
CA ILE A 137 11.14 11.92 6.58
C ILE A 137 11.59 10.50 6.93
N THR A 138 10.74 9.78 7.65
CA THR A 138 11.02 8.41 8.13
C THR A 138 10.22 7.36 7.39
N GLU A 139 9.11 7.73 6.76
CA GLU A 139 8.27 6.83 5.99
C GLU A 139 7.75 7.54 4.74
N ILE A 140 7.65 6.82 3.62
CA ILE A 140 7.09 7.33 2.35
C ILE A 140 5.93 6.44 1.90
N PRO A 141 5.00 6.96 1.07
CA PRO A 141 3.89 6.17 0.58
C PRO A 141 4.34 4.88 -0.12
N PHE A 142 3.49 3.87 -0.03
CA PHE A 142 3.74 2.56 -0.63
C PHE A 142 4.02 2.66 -2.12
N GLN A 143 5.00 1.87 -2.62
CA GLN A 143 5.47 1.84 -4.01
C GLN A 143 6.15 3.13 -4.52
N VAL A 144 6.34 4.14 -3.69
CA VAL A 144 7.12 5.31 -4.08
C VAL A 144 8.62 4.98 -4.10
N ASN A 145 9.26 5.29 -5.22
CA ASN A 145 10.71 5.13 -5.35
C ASN A 145 11.45 6.29 -4.67
N LYS A 146 12.19 5.99 -3.61
CA LYS A 146 12.93 6.99 -2.83
C LYS A 146 13.92 7.81 -3.68
N ALA A 147 14.68 7.17 -4.57
CA ALA A 147 15.68 7.88 -5.38
C ALA A 147 15.01 8.89 -6.32
N ARG A 148 13.96 8.47 -7.03
CA ARG A 148 13.18 9.37 -7.90
C ARG A 148 12.50 10.50 -7.14
N LEU A 149 12.03 10.21 -5.92
CA LEU A 149 11.47 11.24 -5.04
C LEU A 149 12.49 12.32 -4.70
N LEU A 150 13.72 11.92 -4.32
CA LEU A 150 14.81 12.85 -4.01
C LEU A 150 15.24 13.66 -5.24
N GLU A 151 15.37 13.02 -6.39
CA GLU A 151 15.63 13.70 -7.68
C GLU A 151 14.56 14.75 -7.97
N LYS A 152 13.28 14.36 -7.82
CA LYS A 152 12.16 15.29 -8.04
C LYS A 152 12.17 16.48 -7.09
N ILE A 153 12.50 16.28 -5.82
CA ILE A 153 12.65 17.38 -4.87
C ILE A 153 13.81 18.30 -5.32
N GLY A 154 14.94 17.73 -5.74
CA GLY A 154 16.08 18.48 -6.26
C GLY A 154 15.75 19.33 -7.49
N GLU A 155 15.00 18.78 -8.45
CA GLU A 155 14.49 19.52 -9.62
C GLU A 155 13.62 20.71 -9.20
N LEU A 156 12.64 20.49 -8.29
CA LEU A 156 11.75 21.54 -7.82
C LEU A 156 12.47 22.67 -7.09
N VAL A 157 13.57 22.36 -6.42
CA VAL A 157 14.45 23.36 -5.78
C VAL A 157 15.23 24.14 -6.85
N LYS A 158 15.81 23.45 -7.84
CA LYS A 158 16.56 24.05 -8.96
C LYS A 158 15.67 24.98 -9.78
N ASP A 159 14.44 24.57 -10.05
CA ASP A 159 13.44 25.31 -10.81
C ASP A 159 12.76 26.43 -9.98
N LYS A 160 13.20 26.64 -8.72
CA LYS A 160 12.64 27.65 -7.79
C LYS A 160 11.14 27.48 -7.52
N ARG A 161 10.58 26.28 -7.73
CA ARG A 161 9.19 25.96 -7.41
C ARG A 161 9.00 25.70 -5.91
N ILE A 162 10.04 25.19 -5.25
CA ILE A 162 10.12 25.07 -3.80
C ILE A 162 11.36 25.81 -3.34
N GLU A 163 11.16 26.87 -2.58
CA GLU A 163 12.21 27.68 -2.01
C GLU A 163 12.45 27.30 -0.54
N GLY A 164 13.56 27.75 0.01
CA GLY A 164 13.87 27.56 1.44
C GLY A 164 14.61 26.26 1.77
N ILE A 165 14.87 25.38 0.81
CA ILE A 165 15.69 24.19 1.00
C ILE A 165 17.16 24.56 0.73
N SER A 166 18.06 24.12 1.62
CA SER A 166 19.52 24.35 1.48
C SER A 166 20.27 23.06 1.08
N ALA A 167 19.84 21.90 1.58
CA ALA A 167 20.42 20.60 1.23
C ALA A 167 19.41 19.48 1.38
N ILE A 168 19.64 18.38 0.68
CA ILE A 168 18.89 17.14 0.77
C ILE A 168 19.90 16.01 0.96
N ARG A 169 19.69 15.17 1.98
CA ARG A 169 20.55 14.02 2.26
C ARG A 169 19.72 12.77 2.51
N ASP A 170 20.21 11.66 2.03
CA ASP A 170 19.69 10.34 2.39
C ASP A 170 20.61 9.74 3.47
N GLU A 171 20.10 9.65 4.68
CA GLU A 171 20.79 9.07 5.83
C GLU A 171 20.20 7.70 6.19
N SER A 172 19.40 7.11 5.29
CA SER A 172 18.80 5.79 5.50
C SER A 172 19.87 4.71 5.67
N ASN A 173 19.65 3.81 6.60
CA ASN A 173 20.53 2.71 6.89
C ASN A 173 19.73 1.45 7.29
N ARG A 174 20.40 0.40 7.80
CA ARG A 174 19.76 -0.84 8.25
C ARG A 174 18.76 -0.65 9.40
N ASN A 175 18.77 0.47 10.10
CA ASN A 175 17.86 0.77 11.20
C ASN A 175 16.57 1.44 10.70
N GLY A 176 16.52 1.88 9.44
CA GLY A 176 15.33 2.48 8.84
C GLY A 176 15.62 3.57 7.82
N MET A 177 14.54 4.10 7.29
CA MET A 177 14.56 5.23 6.38
C MET A 177 14.76 6.54 7.14
N ARG A 178 15.65 7.37 6.63
CA ARG A 178 15.88 8.73 7.15
C ARG A 178 16.30 9.65 6.00
N ILE A 179 15.39 10.46 5.52
CA ILE A 179 15.68 11.51 4.55
C ILE A 179 15.70 12.83 5.31
N VAL A 180 16.77 13.59 5.16
CA VAL A 180 16.96 14.88 5.82
C VAL A 180 16.92 15.99 4.80
N ILE A 181 15.98 16.92 4.95
CA ILE A 181 15.86 18.13 4.14
C ILE A 181 16.20 19.33 5.02
N GLU A 182 17.39 19.89 4.82
CA GLU A 182 17.85 21.08 5.54
C GLU A 182 17.22 22.35 4.96
N LEU A 183 16.78 23.22 5.84
CA LEU A 183 16.18 24.48 5.46
C LEU A 183 17.14 25.67 5.62
N LYS A 184 16.91 26.73 4.85
CA LYS A 184 17.55 28.02 5.06
C LYS A 184 16.99 28.67 6.33
N ARG A 185 17.74 29.61 6.94
CA ARG A 185 17.38 30.26 8.21
C ARG A 185 16.03 30.99 8.17
N ASP A 186 15.70 31.57 7.03
CA ASP A 186 14.51 32.37 6.78
C ASP A 186 13.31 31.55 6.28
N ALA A 187 13.49 30.25 6.08
CA ALA A 187 12.45 29.36 5.58
C ALA A 187 11.49 28.91 6.67
N ASN A 188 10.19 28.98 6.39
CA ASN A 188 9.18 28.40 7.28
C ASN A 188 9.05 26.87 6.99
N PRO A 189 9.39 26.01 7.97
CA PRO A 189 9.43 24.57 7.73
C PRO A 189 8.06 23.97 7.42
N ARG A 190 6.98 24.49 8.02
CA ARG A 190 5.61 24.01 7.77
C ARG A 190 5.13 24.35 6.35
N ILE A 191 5.46 25.54 5.87
CA ILE A 191 5.11 25.96 4.50
C ILE A 191 5.89 25.14 3.50
N THR A 192 7.19 24.92 3.71
CA THR A 192 8.03 24.09 2.85
C THR A 192 7.52 22.65 2.81
N LEU A 193 7.20 22.05 3.97
CA LEU A 193 6.65 20.70 4.05
C LEU A 193 5.31 20.59 3.31
N ASN A 194 4.42 21.55 3.44
CA ASN A 194 3.15 21.55 2.70
C ASN A 194 3.35 21.69 1.19
N ARG A 195 4.35 22.44 0.74
CA ARG A 195 4.70 22.50 -0.68
C ARG A 195 5.26 21.17 -1.19
N LEU A 196 6.07 20.49 -0.38
CA LEU A 196 6.59 19.16 -0.68
C LEU A 196 5.44 18.15 -0.85
N TYR A 197 4.48 18.10 0.07
CA TYR A 197 3.29 17.26 -0.07
C TYR A 197 2.48 17.56 -1.34
N LYS A 198 2.37 18.82 -1.71
CA LYS A 198 1.58 19.23 -2.88
C LYS A 198 2.25 18.90 -4.23
N HIS A 199 3.57 18.89 -4.28
CA HIS A 199 4.31 18.84 -5.55
C HIS A 199 5.15 17.58 -5.74
N THR A 200 5.15 16.67 -4.78
CA THR A 200 5.94 15.43 -4.82
C THR A 200 5.11 14.24 -4.34
N GLN A 201 5.64 13.04 -4.56
CA GLN A 201 5.07 11.78 -4.07
C GLN A 201 5.22 11.55 -2.55
N LEU A 202 5.54 12.59 -1.78
CA LEU A 202 5.40 12.54 -0.32
C LEU A 202 3.94 12.50 0.12
N GLN A 203 3.01 12.80 -0.78
CA GLN A 203 1.58 12.57 -0.64
C GLN A 203 1.03 12.08 -1.97
N GLU A 204 0.30 10.97 -1.94
CA GLU A 204 -0.24 10.31 -3.12
C GLU A 204 -1.63 9.70 -2.85
N ASN A 205 -2.40 9.42 -3.93
CA ASN A 205 -3.72 8.77 -3.87
C ASN A 205 -3.63 7.36 -4.44
#